data_8f9d7b1ef6cd58c4618dd716907de224
#
_entry.id   8f9d7b1ef6cd58c4618dd716907de224
#
_cell.length_a   1.000
_cell.length_b   1.000
_cell.length_c   1.000
_cell.angle_alpha   90.00
_cell.angle_beta   90.00
_cell.angle_gamma   90.00
#
_symmetry.space_group_name_H-M   'P 1'
#
loop_
_entity.id
_entity.type
_entity.pdbx_description
1 polymer ?
#
loop_
_entity_poly.entity_id
_entity_poly.type
_entity_poly.pdbx_seq_one_letter_code
_entity_poly.pdbx_strand_id
1 'polypeptide(L)'
;MYRHRLITLIAFLTFTFIFLPLLLIIITSFNSADTISLPLSGFSLQWFAKVFKSRSLVQSFKNSLTLALLSSIIGIGIGLLAAVAIVKRPSKPSKALLSIFLSPSLIPGIVIGYVLFHFLVVSLQIPLNLALILGHLLVVLPYCVRIICASLKEIDESMEEAARTLGCPPAKAFILVVLPNLRPAIISAFMLSFINSFNNIPVSMYLKGPGMNTLPYSMMNHIEYNFDPTVSALSVMLMGMTLIFMALIDRSMNTRQTKTKPVKGE
;
A
#
# COMPACT_ATOMS: atom_id res chain seq x y z
N MET A 1 -13.12 28.68 -27.88
CA MET A 1 -13.82 29.03 -26.62
C MET A 1 -14.78 27.94 -26.14
N TYR A 2 -15.67 27.38 -26.97
CA TYR A 2 -16.61 26.29 -26.59
C TYR A 2 -15.92 25.00 -26.14
N ARG A 3 -14.84 24.60 -26.81
CA ARG A 3 -14.09 23.37 -26.51
C ARG A 3 -13.49 23.39 -25.09
N HIS A 4 -12.97 24.52 -24.60
CA HIS A 4 -12.46 24.63 -23.25
C HIS A 4 -13.58 24.55 -22.21
N ARG A 5 -14.74 25.19 -22.46
CA ARG A 5 -15.90 25.12 -21.57
C ARG A 5 -16.45 23.69 -21.45
N LEU A 6 -16.50 22.96 -22.57
CA LEU A 6 -16.93 21.57 -22.60
C LEU A 6 -15.96 20.67 -21.79
N ILE A 7 -14.66 20.83 -21.97
CA ILE A 7 -13.64 20.08 -21.22
C ILE A 7 -13.75 20.39 -19.72
N THR A 8 -13.91 21.65 -19.35
CA THR A 8 -14.08 22.06 -17.95
C THR A 8 -15.35 21.46 -17.34
N LEU A 9 -16.46 21.45 -18.08
CA LEU A 9 -17.71 20.85 -17.63
C LEU A 9 -17.55 19.34 -17.41
N ILE A 10 -16.95 18.63 -18.37
CA ILE A 10 -16.69 17.19 -18.25
C ILE A 10 -15.78 16.92 -17.04
N ALA A 11 -14.71 17.67 -16.88
CA ALA A 11 -13.81 17.53 -15.74
C ALA A 11 -14.57 17.75 -14.42
N PHE A 12 -15.37 18.82 -14.32
CA PHE A 12 -16.17 19.10 -13.12
C PHE A 12 -17.16 17.96 -12.81
N LEU A 13 -17.89 17.47 -13.81
CA LEU A 13 -18.82 16.36 -13.63
C LEU A 13 -18.09 15.08 -13.19
N THR A 14 -16.94 14.78 -13.78
CA THR A 14 -16.11 13.63 -13.43
C THR A 14 -15.63 13.73 -11.99
N PHE A 15 -15.08 14.88 -11.59
CA PHE A 15 -14.65 15.09 -10.21
C PHE A 15 -15.82 15.01 -9.23
N THR A 16 -16.94 15.64 -9.54
CA THR A 16 -18.15 15.56 -8.69
C THR A 16 -18.60 14.12 -8.52
N PHE A 17 -18.65 13.33 -9.60
CA PHE A 17 -19.04 11.92 -9.54
C PHE A 17 -18.08 11.07 -8.68
N ILE A 18 -16.76 11.31 -8.78
CA ILE A 18 -15.75 10.59 -7.99
C ILE A 18 -15.81 10.97 -6.50
N PHE A 19 -16.00 12.27 -6.20
CA PHE A 19 -15.99 12.75 -4.82
C PHE A 19 -17.33 12.61 -4.11
N LEU A 20 -18.44 12.48 -4.83
CA LEU A 20 -19.77 12.35 -4.24
C LEU A 20 -19.89 11.19 -3.22
N PRO A 21 -19.43 9.94 -3.50
CA PRO A 21 -19.48 8.87 -2.53
C PRO A 21 -18.67 9.18 -1.26
N LEU A 22 -17.52 9.86 -1.39
CA LEU A 22 -16.70 10.24 -0.24
C LEU A 22 -17.41 11.28 0.63
N LEU A 23 -18.07 12.26 0.01
CA LEU A 23 -18.88 13.24 0.72
C LEU A 23 -20.05 12.57 1.46
N LEU A 24 -20.71 11.59 0.85
CA LEU A 24 -21.77 10.82 1.50
C LEU A 24 -21.25 10.08 2.74
N ILE A 25 -20.10 9.45 2.66
CA ILE A 25 -19.46 8.77 3.80
C ILE A 25 -19.15 9.78 4.91
N ILE A 26 -18.61 10.95 4.57
CA ILE A 26 -18.31 12.00 5.54
C ILE A 26 -19.60 12.49 6.20
N ILE A 27 -20.64 12.79 5.42
CA ILE A 27 -21.92 13.28 5.93
C ILE A 27 -22.56 12.24 6.85
N THR A 28 -22.65 10.98 6.42
CA THR A 28 -23.28 9.91 7.20
C THR A 28 -22.52 9.56 8.47
N SER A 29 -21.20 9.81 8.52
CA SER A 29 -20.41 9.59 9.73
C SER A 29 -20.80 10.45 10.92
N PHE A 30 -21.45 11.58 10.66
CA PHE A 30 -21.97 12.51 11.69
C PHE A 30 -23.46 12.37 11.96
N ASN A 31 -24.16 11.41 11.32
CA ASN A 31 -25.59 11.22 11.55
C ASN A 31 -25.85 10.74 12.99
N SER A 32 -26.89 11.28 13.63
CA SER A 32 -27.34 10.82 14.95
C SER A 32 -28.18 9.54 14.90
N ALA A 33 -28.72 9.16 13.73
CA ALA A 33 -29.49 7.93 13.54
C ALA A 33 -28.62 6.68 13.60
N ASP A 34 -29.21 5.57 14.03
CA ASP A 34 -28.55 4.24 14.10
C ASP A 34 -28.45 3.54 12.74
N THR A 35 -28.83 4.20 11.66
CA THR A 35 -28.76 3.67 10.30
C THR A 35 -28.09 4.65 9.36
N ILE A 36 -27.47 4.12 8.30
CA ILE A 36 -26.90 4.93 7.22
C ILE A 36 -28.06 5.42 6.35
N SER A 37 -28.55 6.64 6.62
CA SER A 37 -29.70 7.22 5.94
C SER A 37 -29.54 8.72 5.64
N LEU A 38 -30.24 9.19 4.64
CA LEU A 38 -30.41 10.61 4.30
C LEU A 38 -31.91 10.93 4.21
N PRO A 39 -32.35 12.13 4.64
CA PRO A 39 -31.57 13.23 5.24
C PRO A 39 -31.05 12.89 6.64
N LEU A 40 -30.06 13.66 7.14
CA LEU A 40 -29.53 13.48 8.50
C LEU A 40 -30.61 13.74 9.54
N SER A 41 -30.72 12.87 10.54
CA SER A 41 -31.64 13.05 11.68
C SER A 41 -31.10 14.03 12.73
N GLY A 42 -29.80 14.34 12.70
CA GLY A 42 -29.09 15.23 13.59
C GLY A 42 -27.59 15.08 13.48
N PHE A 43 -26.83 15.88 14.23
CA PHE A 43 -25.35 15.81 14.27
C PHE A 43 -24.90 15.11 15.54
N SER A 44 -24.02 14.09 15.42
CA SER A 44 -23.44 13.36 16.55
C SER A 44 -22.03 12.87 16.25
N LEU A 45 -21.18 12.80 17.28
CA LEU A 45 -19.85 12.19 17.24
C LEU A 45 -19.82 10.79 17.88
N GLN A 46 -20.99 10.23 18.22
CA GLN A 46 -21.10 8.95 18.92
C GLN A 46 -20.41 7.79 18.18
N TRP A 47 -20.45 7.78 16.85
CA TRP A 47 -19.88 6.72 16.02
C TRP A 47 -18.35 6.72 16.07
N PHE A 48 -17.73 7.90 16.12
CA PHE A 48 -16.29 8.02 16.33
C PHE A 48 -15.87 7.45 17.69
N ALA A 49 -16.64 7.76 18.76
CA ALA A 49 -16.41 7.19 20.08
C ALA A 49 -16.63 5.66 20.09
N LYS A 50 -17.64 5.16 19.36
CA LYS A 50 -17.94 3.72 19.23
C LYS A 50 -16.81 2.96 18.56
N VAL A 51 -16.15 3.53 17.54
CA VAL A 51 -14.96 2.93 16.92
C VAL A 51 -13.88 2.63 17.96
N PHE A 52 -13.51 3.60 18.80
CA PHE A 52 -12.48 3.41 19.83
C PHE A 52 -12.90 2.46 20.95
N LYS A 53 -14.18 2.36 21.26
CA LYS A 53 -14.72 1.43 22.27
C LYS A 53 -14.81 0.00 21.74
N SER A 54 -14.85 -0.19 20.43
CA SER A 54 -14.92 -1.52 19.81
C SER A 54 -13.56 -2.22 19.86
N ARG A 55 -13.41 -3.18 20.79
CA ARG A 55 -12.19 -4.00 20.90
C ARG A 55 -11.87 -4.71 19.58
N SER A 56 -12.89 -5.17 18.85
CA SER A 56 -12.72 -5.87 17.58
C SER A 56 -12.12 -4.97 16.51
N LEU A 57 -12.64 -3.74 16.32
CA LEU A 57 -12.14 -2.80 15.33
C LEU A 57 -10.73 -2.31 15.67
N VAL A 58 -10.47 -1.99 16.94
CA VAL A 58 -9.13 -1.57 17.40
C VAL A 58 -8.10 -2.68 17.21
N GLN A 59 -8.47 -3.93 17.55
CA GLN A 59 -7.57 -5.07 17.35
C GLN A 59 -7.32 -5.33 15.86
N SER A 60 -8.35 -5.28 15.03
CA SER A 60 -8.25 -5.46 13.58
C SER A 60 -7.40 -4.37 12.91
N PHE A 61 -7.47 -3.13 13.40
CA PHE A 61 -6.58 -2.05 12.96
C PHE A 61 -5.12 -2.35 13.27
N LYS A 62 -4.82 -2.78 14.51
CA LYS A 62 -3.47 -3.18 14.91
C LYS A 62 -2.95 -4.34 14.07
N ASN A 63 -3.78 -5.35 13.84
CA ASN A 63 -3.44 -6.49 13.01
C ASN A 63 -3.10 -6.06 11.57
N SER A 64 -3.98 -5.25 10.94
CA SER A 64 -3.73 -4.74 9.59
C SER A 64 -2.46 -3.90 9.51
N LEU A 65 -2.24 -3.02 10.49
CA LEU A 65 -1.05 -2.17 10.53
C LEU A 65 0.23 -3.01 10.64
N THR A 66 0.26 -3.95 11.58
CA THR A 66 1.41 -4.85 11.78
C THR A 66 1.67 -5.71 10.55
N LEU A 67 0.61 -6.30 9.98
CA LEU A 67 0.70 -7.16 8.80
C LEU A 67 1.21 -6.38 7.58
N ALA A 68 0.65 -5.18 7.33
CA ALA A 68 1.06 -4.34 6.22
C ALA A 68 2.51 -3.84 6.37
N LEU A 69 2.94 -3.48 7.58
CA LEU A 69 4.32 -3.09 7.86
C LEU A 69 5.28 -4.26 7.63
N LEU A 70 5.01 -5.42 8.24
CA LEU A 70 5.88 -6.59 8.12
C LEU A 70 6.01 -7.07 6.68
N SER A 71 4.87 -7.26 5.97
CA SER A 71 4.89 -7.73 4.60
C SER A 71 5.57 -6.74 3.65
N SER A 72 5.39 -5.43 3.85
CA SER A 72 6.04 -4.41 3.02
C SER A 72 7.54 -4.32 3.27
N ILE A 73 8.00 -4.35 4.52
CA ILE A 73 9.43 -4.30 4.85
C ILE A 73 10.15 -5.54 4.31
N ILE A 74 9.59 -6.73 4.55
CA ILE A 74 10.16 -7.99 4.03
C ILE A 74 10.11 -7.98 2.49
N GLY A 75 8.98 -7.54 1.92
CA GLY A 75 8.78 -7.42 0.48
C GLY A 75 9.81 -6.50 -0.21
N ILE A 76 10.16 -5.36 0.42
CA ILE A 76 11.20 -4.47 -0.07
C ILE A 76 12.57 -5.16 -0.03
N GLY A 77 12.90 -5.84 1.06
CA GLY A 77 14.17 -6.57 1.19
C GLY A 77 14.34 -7.59 0.06
N ILE A 78 13.33 -8.45 -0.14
CA ILE A 78 13.31 -9.43 -1.23
C ILE A 78 13.29 -8.74 -2.60
N GLY A 79 12.46 -7.70 -2.75
CA GLY A 79 12.33 -6.94 -3.99
C GLY A 79 13.62 -6.25 -4.41
N LEU A 80 14.39 -5.72 -3.46
CA LEU A 80 15.71 -5.12 -3.72
C LEU A 80 16.72 -6.16 -4.21
N LEU A 81 16.80 -7.31 -3.54
CA LEU A 81 17.67 -8.40 -3.94
C LEU A 81 17.30 -8.94 -5.32
N ALA A 82 16.00 -9.14 -5.56
CA ALA A 82 15.48 -9.57 -6.85
C ALA A 82 15.77 -8.53 -7.96
N ALA A 83 15.57 -7.25 -7.69
CA ALA A 83 15.82 -6.18 -8.65
C ALA A 83 17.32 -6.11 -9.05
N VAL A 84 18.24 -6.24 -8.08
CA VAL A 84 19.67 -6.30 -8.35
C VAL A 84 20.01 -7.49 -9.24
N ALA A 85 19.48 -8.69 -8.94
CA ALA A 85 19.72 -9.89 -9.73
C ALA A 85 19.17 -9.78 -11.15
N ILE A 86 17.99 -9.15 -11.31
CA ILE A 86 17.31 -9.01 -12.59
C ILE A 86 17.97 -7.93 -13.47
N VAL A 87 18.30 -6.78 -12.88
CA VAL A 87 18.76 -5.61 -13.65
C VAL A 87 20.26 -5.68 -13.93
N LYS A 88 21.09 -6.00 -12.93
CA LYS A 88 22.56 -6.02 -13.10
C LYS A 88 23.09 -7.23 -13.85
N ARG A 89 22.29 -8.27 -14.06
CA ARG A 89 22.67 -9.45 -14.84
C ARG A 89 21.60 -9.81 -15.85
N PRO A 90 21.39 -8.97 -16.88
CA PRO A 90 20.34 -9.19 -17.86
C PRO A 90 20.60 -10.48 -18.64
N SER A 91 19.69 -11.44 -18.52
CA SER A 91 19.79 -12.77 -19.13
C SER A 91 18.36 -13.33 -19.36
N LYS A 92 18.25 -14.45 -20.08
CA LYS A 92 16.95 -15.14 -20.22
C LYS A 92 16.36 -15.53 -18.84
N PRO A 93 17.15 -16.13 -17.91
CA PRO A 93 16.67 -16.39 -16.54
C PRO A 93 16.22 -15.15 -15.78
N SER A 94 16.87 -14.00 -15.95
CA SER A 94 16.46 -12.75 -15.26
C SER A 94 15.07 -12.27 -15.72
N LYS A 95 14.76 -12.39 -17.02
CA LYS A 95 13.43 -12.08 -17.56
C LYS A 95 12.38 -13.04 -17.03
N ALA A 96 12.69 -14.33 -16.97
CA ALA A 96 11.79 -15.34 -16.39
C ALA A 96 11.54 -15.06 -14.89
N LEU A 97 12.59 -14.71 -14.14
CA LEU A 97 12.47 -14.35 -12.72
C LEU A 97 11.54 -13.14 -12.51
N LEU A 98 11.69 -12.09 -13.33
CA LEU A 98 10.80 -10.95 -13.30
C LEU A 98 9.33 -11.38 -13.56
N SER A 99 9.08 -12.23 -14.55
CA SER A 99 7.74 -12.73 -14.87
C SER A 99 7.14 -13.53 -13.71
N ILE A 100 7.95 -14.35 -13.02
CA ILE A 100 7.52 -15.10 -11.84
C ILE A 100 7.10 -14.15 -10.71
N PHE A 101 7.92 -13.14 -10.40
CA PHE A 101 7.56 -12.15 -9.36
C PHE A 101 6.32 -11.34 -9.69
N LEU A 102 6.05 -11.07 -10.97
CA LEU A 102 4.88 -10.29 -11.38
C LEU A 102 3.62 -11.14 -11.56
N SER A 103 3.74 -12.46 -11.68
CA SER A 103 2.62 -13.36 -11.97
C SER A 103 1.47 -13.30 -10.94
N PRO A 104 1.70 -13.12 -9.61
CA PRO A 104 0.60 -13.01 -8.68
C PRO A 104 -0.35 -11.83 -8.96
N SER A 105 0.16 -10.73 -9.52
CA SER A 105 -0.68 -9.58 -9.85
C SER A 105 -1.66 -9.81 -11.01
N LEU A 106 -1.50 -10.90 -11.76
CA LEU A 106 -2.37 -11.28 -12.88
C LEU A 106 -3.53 -12.20 -12.44
N ILE A 107 -3.46 -12.74 -11.24
CA ILE A 107 -4.43 -13.72 -10.73
C ILE A 107 -5.46 -12.97 -9.85
N PRO A 108 -6.78 -13.25 -10.00
CA PRO A 108 -7.78 -12.68 -9.11
C PRO A 108 -7.46 -12.95 -7.64
N GLY A 109 -7.51 -11.92 -6.79
CA GLY A 109 -7.09 -12.02 -5.38
C GLY A 109 -7.83 -13.08 -4.58
N ILE A 110 -9.11 -13.32 -4.89
CA ILE A 110 -9.92 -14.36 -4.25
C ILE A 110 -9.37 -15.78 -4.54
N VAL A 111 -8.88 -16.00 -5.76
CA VAL A 111 -8.25 -17.26 -6.16
C VAL A 111 -6.93 -17.44 -5.42
N ILE A 112 -6.13 -16.39 -5.34
CA ILE A 112 -4.87 -16.41 -4.56
C ILE A 112 -5.16 -16.77 -3.10
N GLY A 113 -6.14 -16.13 -2.47
CA GLY A 113 -6.50 -16.39 -1.07
C GLY A 113 -6.89 -17.85 -0.84
N TYR A 114 -7.77 -18.39 -1.68
CA TYR A 114 -8.21 -19.79 -1.61
C TYR A 114 -7.05 -20.78 -1.82
N VAL A 115 -6.26 -20.58 -2.88
CA VAL A 115 -5.13 -21.47 -3.19
C VAL A 115 -4.08 -21.45 -2.09
N LEU A 116 -3.77 -20.27 -1.55
CA LEU A 116 -2.84 -20.14 -0.44
C LEU A 116 -3.35 -20.80 0.84
N PHE A 117 -4.64 -20.67 1.15
CA PHE A 117 -5.25 -21.39 2.27
C PHE A 117 -5.09 -22.89 2.10
N HIS A 118 -5.50 -23.43 0.95
CA HIS A 118 -5.42 -24.86 0.69
C HIS A 118 -3.97 -25.36 0.72
N PHE A 119 -3.05 -24.64 0.08
CA PHE A 119 -1.65 -25.05 0.00
C PHE A 119 -0.90 -24.89 1.33
N LEU A 120 -0.95 -23.70 1.93
CA LEU A 120 -0.18 -23.41 3.14
C LEU A 120 -0.80 -24.04 4.40
N VAL A 121 -2.13 -23.94 4.56
CA VAL A 121 -2.79 -24.34 5.80
C VAL A 121 -3.22 -25.80 5.74
N VAL A 122 -3.88 -26.22 4.65
CA VAL A 122 -4.42 -27.59 4.56
C VAL A 122 -3.31 -28.60 4.22
N SER A 123 -2.49 -28.32 3.18
CA SER A 123 -1.48 -29.28 2.71
C SER A 123 -0.19 -29.22 3.53
N LEU A 124 0.34 -28.03 3.82
CA LEU A 124 1.60 -27.85 4.56
C LEU A 124 1.40 -27.66 6.06
N GLN A 125 0.17 -27.57 6.54
CA GLN A 125 -0.18 -27.36 7.95
C GLN A 125 0.53 -26.17 8.62
N ILE A 126 0.82 -25.12 7.84
CA ILE A 126 1.42 -23.89 8.34
C ILE A 126 0.39 -23.16 9.22
N PRO A 127 0.76 -22.66 10.39
CA PRO A 127 -0.13 -21.89 11.24
C PRO A 127 -0.71 -20.67 10.52
N LEU A 128 -1.99 -20.38 10.75
CA LEU A 128 -2.74 -19.31 10.05
C LEU A 128 -2.08 -17.94 10.13
N ASN A 129 -1.45 -17.60 11.26
CA ASN A 129 -0.73 -16.33 11.43
C ASN A 129 0.47 -16.21 10.46
N LEU A 130 1.24 -17.27 10.30
CA LEU A 130 2.36 -17.28 9.36
C LEU A 130 1.86 -17.35 7.91
N ALA A 131 0.83 -18.16 7.64
CA ALA A 131 0.20 -18.24 6.33
C ALA A 131 -0.35 -16.88 5.88
N LEU A 132 -0.95 -16.11 6.80
CA LEU A 132 -1.44 -14.76 6.53
C LEU A 132 -0.30 -13.80 6.15
N ILE A 133 0.82 -13.83 6.88
CA ILE A 133 2.00 -13.01 6.55
C ILE A 133 2.57 -13.40 5.18
N LEU A 134 2.72 -14.70 4.90
CA LEU A 134 3.22 -15.20 3.61
C LEU A 134 2.28 -14.84 2.46
N GLY A 135 0.97 -14.91 2.68
CA GLY A 135 -0.03 -14.53 1.71
C GLY A 135 0.03 -13.04 1.36
N HIS A 136 0.14 -12.19 2.36
CA HIS A 136 0.32 -10.74 2.14
C HIS A 136 1.67 -10.42 1.50
N LEU A 137 2.73 -11.12 1.88
CA LEU A 137 4.04 -10.99 1.24
C LEU A 137 3.97 -11.32 -0.25
N LEU A 138 3.30 -12.42 -0.63
CA LEU A 138 3.12 -12.78 -2.03
C LEU A 138 2.43 -11.69 -2.84
N VAL A 139 1.41 -11.05 -2.26
CA VAL A 139 0.63 -9.99 -2.95
C VAL A 139 1.43 -8.69 -3.10
N VAL A 140 2.32 -8.35 -2.16
CA VAL A 140 3.09 -7.10 -2.23
C VAL A 140 4.38 -7.22 -3.04
N LEU A 141 4.93 -8.41 -3.20
CA LEU A 141 6.18 -8.64 -3.95
C LEU A 141 6.18 -8.07 -5.37
N PRO A 142 5.11 -8.22 -6.19
CA PRO A 142 5.06 -7.63 -7.53
C PRO A 142 5.31 -6.13 -7.54
N TYR A 143 4.74 -5.41 -6.59
CA TYR A 143 4.90 -3.94 -6.47
C TYR A 143 6.33 -3.57 -6.09
N CYS A 144 6.90 -4.26 -5.10
CA CYS A 144 8.28 -4.02 -4.66
C CYS A 144 9.27 -4.26 -5.82
N VAL A 145 9.18 -5.42 -6.47
CA VAL A 145 10.11 -5.79 -7.55
C VAL A 145 9.95 -4.85 -8.74
N ARG A 146 8.72 -4.56 -9.15
CA ARG A 146 8.46 -3.72 -10.33
C ARG A 146 9.01 -2.31 -10.17
N ILE A 147 8.73 -1.65 -9.02
CA ILE A 147 9.13 -0.26 -8.79
C ILE A 147 10.64 -0.17 -8.66
N ILE A 148 11.26 -1.08 -7.89
CA ILE A 148 12.70 -1.05 -7.66
C ILE A 148 13.45 -1.40 -8.95
N CYS A 149 12.99 -2.39 -9.74
CA CYS A 149 13.59 -2.70 -11.04
C CYS A 149 13.52 -1.53 -12.02
N ALA A 150 12.38 -0.82 -12.08
CA ALA A 150 12.23 0.33 -12.96
C ALA A 150 13.23 1.43 -12.59
N SER A 151 13.30 1.80 -11.32
CA SER A 151 14.19 2.86 -10.87
C SER A 151 15.68 2.46 -10.96
N LEU A 152 16.01 1.19 -10.69
CA LEU A 152 17.40 0.72 -10.78
C LEU A 152 17.93 0.77 -12.23
N LYS A 153 17.05 0.60 -13.24
CA LYS A 153 17.42 0.74 -14.65
C LYS A 153 17.69 2.19 -15.09
N GLU A 154 17.14 3.16 -14.35
CA GLU A 154 17.34 4.58 -14.65
C GLU A 154 18.59 5.16 -14.02
N ILE A 155 19.21 4.43 -13.07
CA ILE A 155 20.48 4.85 -12.45
C ILE A 155 21.62 4.59 -13.42
N ASP A 156 22.43 5.63 -13.67
CA ASP A 156 23.62 5.53 -14.51
C ASP A 156 24.67 4.62 -13.85
N GLU A 157 25.03 3.55 -14.55
CA GLU A 157 26.01 2.57 -14.08
C GLU A 157 27.40 3.20 -13.88
N SER A 158 27.73 4.27 -14.62
CA SER A 158 29.00 5.00 -14.50
C SER A 158 29.26 5.52 -13.09
N MET A 159 28.20 5.85 -12.33
CA MET A 159 28.34 6.31 -10.93
C MET A 159 28.90 5.21 -10.01
N GLU A 160 28.47 3.97 -10.20
CA GLU A 160 28.99 2.83 -9.44
C GLU A 160 30.39 2.45 -9.90
N GLU A 161 30.64 2.48 -11.21
CA GLU A 161 31.96 2.20 -11.81
C GLU A 161 33.01 3.20 -11.35
N ALA A 162 32.70 4.51 -11.29
CA ALA A 162 33.58 5.53 -10.75
C ALA A 162 33.97 5.25 -9.29
N ALA A 163 33.03 4.85 -8.44
CA ALA A 163 33.33 4.49 -7.06
C ALA A 163 34.24 3.25 -6.98
N ARG A 164 34.05 2.27 -7.87
CA ARG A 164 34.91 1.06 -7.96
C ARG A 164 36.31 1.37 -8.46
N THR A 165 36.45 2.28 -9.42
CA THR A 165 37.75 2.75 -9.92
C THR A 165 38.57 3.42 -8.80
N LEU A 166 37.90 4.08 -7.85
CA LEU A 166 38.52 4.65 -6.65
C LEU A 166 38.83 3.60 -5.56
N GLY A 167 38.74 2.31 -5.87
CA GLY A 167 39.05 1.21 -4.96
C GLY A 167 37.91 0.76 -4.06
N CYS A 168 36.68 1.24 -4.27
CA CYS A 168 35.55 0.82 -3.46
C CYS A 168 35.09 -0.60 -3.85
N PRO A 169 34.94 -1.55 -2.90
CA PRO A 169 34.42 -2.88 -3.19
C PRO A 169 32.97 -2.80 -3.73
N PRO A 170 32.55 -3.74 -4.62
CA PRO A 170 31.23 -3.66 -5.28
C PRO A 170 30.04 -3.52 -4.32
N ALA A 171 30.00 -4.28 -3.23
CA ALA A 171 28.94 -4.17 -2.23
C ALA A 171 28.90 -2.80 -1.55
N LYS A 172 30.07 -2.23 -1.25
CA LYS A 172 30.19 -0.91 -0.63
C LYS A 172 29.82 0.20 -1.62
N ALA A 173 30.21 0.08 -2.89
CA ALA A 173 29.81 0.99 -3.96
C ALA A 173 28.28 0.98 -4.14
N PHE A 174 27.64 -0.19 -4.14
CA PHE A 174 26.18 -0.30 -4.18
C PHE A 174 25.52 0.41 -2.99
N ILE A 175 25.97 0.16 -1.76
CA ILE A 175 25.38 0.74 -0.54
C ILE A 175 25.57 2.27 -0.48
N LEU A 176 26.75 2.76 -0.89
CA LEU A 176 27.09 4.19 -0.77
C LEU A 176 26.61 5.03 -1.95
N VAL A 177 26.48 4.47 -3.14
CA VAL A 177 26.14 5.20 -4.36
C VAL A 177 24.74 4.81 -4.87
N VAL A 178 24.49 3.54 -5.14
CA VAL A 178 23.23 3.11 -5.77
C VAL A 178 22.06 3.18 -4.80
N LEU A 179 22.18 2.61 -3.61
CA LEU A 179 21.11 2.53 -2.63
C LEU A 179 20.56 3.90 -2.18
N PRO A 180 21.39 4.95 -1.97
CA PRO A 180 20.87 6.30 -1.70
C PRO A 180 20.06 6.89 -2.85
N ASN A 181 20.43 6.60 -4.09
CA ASN A 181 19.70 7.05 -5.29
C ASN A 181 18.38 6.27 -5.48
N LEU A 182 18.28 5.04 -4.95
CA LEU A 182 17.03 4.26 -4.93
C LEU A 182 16.05 4.66 -3.82
N ARG A 183 16.42 5.53 -2.89
CA ARG A 183 15.54 5.91 -1.76
C ARG A 183 14.13 6.33 -2.18
N PRO A 184 13.94 7.19 -3.20
CA PRO A 184 12.59 7.58 -3.62
C PRO A 184 11.77 6.38 -4.12
N ALA A 185 12.39 5.47 -4.86
CA ALA A 185 11.75 4.24 -5.34
C ALA A 185 11.40 3.29 -4.20
N ILE A 186 12.30 3.14 -3.22
CA ILE A 186 12.05 2.31 -2.02
C ILE A 186 10.87 2.86 -1.21
N ILE A 187 10.80 4.18 -1.02
CA ILE A 187 9.67 4.82 -0.34
C ILE A 187 8.37 4.59 -1.12
N SER A 188 8.39 4.79 -2.43
CA SER A 188 7.23 4.55 -3.30
C SER A 188 6.79 3.08 -3.29
N ALA A 189 7.74 2.16 -3.35
CA ALA A 189 7.49 0.72 -3.25
C ALA A 189 6.89 0.35 -1.88
N PHE A 190 7.41 0.92 -0.79
CA PHE A 190 6.87 0.74 0.55
C PHE A 190 5.43 1.21 0.63
N MET A 191 5.15 2.43 0.18
CA MET A 191 3.80 3.00 0.26
C MET A 191 2.79 2.18 -0.53
N LEU A 192 3.12 1.82 -1.77
CA LEU A 192 2.21 1.06 -2.62
C LEU A 192 1.99 -0.36 -2.06
N SER A 193 3.03 -1.01 -1.55
CA SER A 193 2.95 -2.32 -0.91
C SER A 193 2.16 -2.27 0.38
N PHE A 194 2.39 -1.25 1.20
CA PHE A 194 1.66 -1.04 2.46
C PHE A 194 0.16 -0.85 2.20
N ILE A 195 -0.21 0.06 1.28
CA ILE A 195 -1.62 0.31 0.93
C ILE A 195 -2.27 -0.96 0.39
N ASN A 196 -1.56 -1.71 -0.47
CA ASN A 196 -2.08 -2.95 -1.06
C ASN A 196 -2.30 -4.04 -0.01
N SER A 197 -1.35 -4.21 0.92
CA SER A 197 -1.47 -5.14 2.04
C SER A 197 -2.56 -4.71 3.02
N PHE A 198 -2.58 -3.44 3.42
CA PHE A 198 -3.54 -2.91 4.39
C PHE A 198 -4.99 -3.07 3.92
N ASN A 199 -5.25 -2.85 2.63
CA ASN A 199 -6.59 -2.93 2.03
C ASN A 199 -6.93 -4.33 1.47
N ASN A 200 -6.09 -5.35 1.68
CA ASN A 200 -6.30 -6.66 1.09
C ASN A 200 -7.37 -7.45 1.84
N ILE A 201 -8.57 -7.53 1.26
CA ILE A 201 -9.66 -8.35 1.78
C ILE A 201 -9.52 -9.82 1.32
N PRO A 202 -9.26 -10.10 0.02
CA PRO A 202 -9.35 -11.48 -0.50
C PRO A 202 -8.44 -12.48 0.21
N VAL A 203 -7.16 -12.13 0.40
CA VAL A 203 -6.22 -13.02 1.09
C VAL A 203 -6.55 -13.12 2.57
N SER A 204 -6.87 -11.99 3.21
CA SER A 204 -7.26 -11.96 4.62
C SER A 204 -8.51 -12.80 4.92
N MET A 205 -9.47 -12.84 3.99
CA MET A 205 -10.72 -13.58 4.17
C MET A 205 -10.50 -15.09 4.33
N TYR A 206 -9.55 -15.65 3.58
CA TYR A 206 -9.25 -17.08 3.63
C TYR A 206 -8.22 -17.45 4.71
N LEU A 207 -7.24 -16.57 4.98
CA LEU A 207 -6.13 -16.86 5.88
C LEU A 207 -6.32 -16.29 7.30
N LYS A 208 -7.50 -15.74 7.61
CA LYS A 208 -7.82 -15.25 8.96
C LYS A 208 -7.93 -16.38 9.97
N GLY A 209 -7.45 -16.13 11.17
CA GLY A 209 -7.62 -17.00 12.32
C GLY A 209 -8.35 -16.29 13.48
N PRO A 210 -8.62 -16.99 14.58
CA PRO A 210 -9.20 -16.39 15.78
C PRO A 210 -8.36 -15.20 16.26
N GLY A 211 -8.99 -14.02 16.40
CA GLY A 211 -8.31 -12.78 16.83
C GLY A 211 -7.42 -12.12 15.78
N MET A 212 -7.31 -12.66 14.56
CA MET A 212 -6.42 -12.17 13.50
C MET A 212 -7.18 -11.52 12.32
N ASN A 213 -8.36 -11.01 12.56
CA ASN A 213 -9.09 -10.28 11.54
C ASN A 213 -8.32 -9.01 11.13
N THR A 214 -8.30 -8.73 9.83
CA THR A 214 -7.81 -7.45 9.30
C THR A 214 -8.92 -6.41 9.33
N LEU A 215 -8.53 -5.12 9.34
CA LEU A 215 -9.50 -4.03 9.45
C LEU A 215 -10.50 -4.00 8.27
N PRO A 216 -10.10 -4.08 6.99
CA PRO A 216 -11.04 -4.07 5.88
C PRO A 216 -12.04 -5.25 5.94
N TYR A 217 -11.55 -6.43 6.37
CA TYR A 217 -12.44 -7.59 6.57
C TYR A 217 -13.44 -7.34 7.72
N SER A 218 -12.99 -6.77 8.84
CA SER A 218 -13.87 -6.43 9.97
C SER A 218 -14.88 -5.34 9.62
N MET A 219 -14.48 -4.36 8.77
CA MET A 219 -15.40 -3.33 8.26
C MET A 219 -16.48 -3.95 7.37
N MET A 220 -16.10 -4.86 6.46
CA MET A 220 -17.04 -5.57 5.59
C MET A 220 -18.08 -6.34 6.44
N ASN A 221 -17.62 -7.12 7.41
CA ASN A 221 -18.51 -7.84 8.32
C ASN A 221 -19.41 -6.89 9.14
N HIS A 222 -18.85 -5.76 9.60
CA HIS A 222 -19.64 -4.81 10.37
C HIS A 222 -20.80 -4.21 9.55
N ILE A 223 -20.55 -3.90 8.28
CA ILE A 223 -21.61 -3.43 7.36
C ILE A 223 -22.67 -4.52 7.17
N GLU A 224 -22.24 -5.77 6.99
CA GLU A 224 -23.14 -6.88 6.71
C GLU A 224 -24.09 -7.19 7.90
N TYR A 225 -23.59 -7.10 9.14
CA TYR A 225 -24.32 -7.51 10.31
C TYR A 225 -24.95 -6.36 11.12
N ASN A 226 -24.40 -5.14 11.09
CA ASN A 226 -24.86 -4.04 11.93
C ASN A 226 -25.47 -2.88 11.15
N PHE A 227 -24.98 -2.60 9.94
CA PHE A 227 -25.43 -1.53 9.04
C PHE A 227 -25.61 -0.15 9.72
N ASP A 228 -24.70 0.19 10.65
CA ASP A 228 -24.68 1.46 11.35
C ASP A 228 -23.57 2.41 10.85
N PRO A 229 -23.59 3.72 11.15
CA PRO A 229 -22.57 4.68 10.69
C PRO A 229 -21.17 4.49 11.29
N THR A 230 -20.90 3.48 12.12
CA THR A 230 -19.56 3.20 12.69
C THR A 230 -18.53 3.02 11.58
N VAL A 231 -18.89 2.34 10.48
CA VAL A 231 -17.95 2.15 9.36
C VAL A 231 -17.72 3.45 8.60
N SER A 232 -18.73 4.31 8.48
CA SER A 232 -18.57 5.66 7.90
C SER A 232 -17.60 6.51 8.75
N ALA A 233 -17.76 6.51 10.08
CA ALA A 233 -16.86 7.21 11.00
C ALA A 233 -15.42 6.67 10.92
N LEU A 234 -15.26 5.33 10.91
CA LEU A 234 -13.95 4.68 10.75
C LEU A 234 -13.31 5.03 9.41
N SER A 235 -14.09 5.06 8.32
CA SER A 235 -13.59 5.45 6.99
C SER A 235 -13.09 6.90 6.97
N VAL A 236 -13.81 7.83 7.60
CA VAL A 236 -13.37 9.22 7.74
C VAL A 236 -12.07 9.34 8.54
N MET A 237 -11.93 8.56 9.61
CA MET A 237 -10.68 8.52 10.40
C MET A 237 -9.50 7.99 9.56
N LEU A 238 -9.72 6.92 8.78
CA LEU A 238 -8.69 6.37 7.88
C LEU A 238 -8.33 7.34 6.77
N MET A 239 -9.31 8.06 6.20
CA MET A 239 -9.06 9.13 5.22
C MET A 239 -8.19 10.22 5.82
N GLY A 240 -8.52 10.71 7.01
CA GLY A 240 -7.73 11.71 7.74
C GLY A 240 -6.31 11.23 8.03
N MET A 241 -6.16 9.99 8.50
CA MET A 241 -4.86 9.37 8.72
C MET A 241 -4.03 9.30 7.43
N THR A 242 -4.64 8.88 6.33
CA THR A 242 -3.94 8.79 5.02
C THR A 242 -3.47 10.16 4.54
N LEU A 243 -4.30 11.19 4.67
CA LEU A 243 -3.92 12.56 4.31
C LEU A 243 -2.75 13.09 5.16
N ILE A 244 -2.75 12.80 6.47
CA ILE A 244 -1.65 13.16 7.38
C ILE A 244 -0.36 12.44 6.95
N PHE A 245 -0.42 11.13 6.69
CA PHE A 245 0.75 10.38 6.21
C PHE A 245 1.29 10.93 4.89
N MET A 246 0.40 11.22 3.94
CA MET A 246 0.78 11.79 2.64
C MET A 246 1.48 13.15 2.80
N ALA A 247 0.93 14.03 3.63
CA ALA A 247 1.52 15.34 3.91
C ALA A 247 2.90 15.23 4.60
N LEU A 248 3.07 14.28 5.52
CA LEU A 248 4.35 14.05 6.19
C LEU A 248 5.43 13.55 5.21
N ILE A 249 5.06 12.67 4.28
CA ILE A 249 5.97 12.13 3.27
C ILE A 249 6.37 13.22 2.27
N ASP A 250 5.43 13.98 1.74
CA ASP A 250 5.70 15.10 0.84
C ASP A 250 6.68 16.11 1.47
N ARG A 251 6.46 16.43 2.73
CA ARG A 251 7.35 17.32 3.48
C ARG A 251 8.75 16.74 3.63
N SER A 252 8.86 15.43 3.88
CA SER A 252 10.14 14.72 4.01
C SER A 252 10.91 14.66 2.68
N MET A 253 10.22 14.52 1.55
CA MET A 253 10.84 14.46 0.22
C MET A 253 11.25 15.85 -0.28
N ASN A 254 10.41 16.87 -0.09
CA ASN A 254 10.64 18.24 -0.58
C ASN A 254 11.78 18.98 0.15
N THR A 255 12.01 18.67 1.43
CA THR A 255 13.09 19.28 2.23
C THR A 255 14.49 18.95 1.71
N ARG A 256 14.63 17.96 0.82
CA ARG A 256 15.93 17.54 0.24
C ARG A 256 16.21 18.13 -1.14
N GLN A 257 15.20 18.44 -1.94
CA GLN A 257 15.40 19.08 -3.26
C GLN A 257 15.86 20.54 -3.15
N THR A 258 15.57 21.22 -2.05
CA THR A 258 16.02 22.61 -1.81
C THR A 258 17.49 22.72 -1.44
N LYS A 259 18.19 21.62 -1.11
CA LYS A 259 19.64 21.66 -0.77
C LYS A 259 20.57 21.47 -1.98
N THR A 260 20.07 21.12 -3.16
CA THR A 260 20.81 21.06 -4.42
C THR A 260 20.44 22.23 -5.32
N LYS A 261 20.68 23.47 -4.86
CA LYS A 261 20.75 24.61 -5.79
C LYS A 261 21.99 24.43 -6.65
N PRO A 262 21.87 24.54 -8.00
CA PRO A 262 23.04 24.59 -8.85
C PRO A 262 23.90 25.79 -8.43
N VAL A 263 25.17 25.55 -8.19
CA VAL A 263 26.17 26.61 -8.08
C VAL A 263 26.10 27.34 -9.43
N LYS A 264 25.59 28.59 -9.43
CA LYS A 264 25.70 29.47 -10.57
C LYS A 264 27.20 29.70 -10.73
N GLY A 265 27.77 29.08 -11.78
CA GLY A 265 29.12 29.45 -12.23
C GLY A 265 29.11 30.90 -12.68
N GLU A 266 29.98 31.66 -12.07
CA GLU A 266 30.45 32.92 -12.58
C GLU A 266 31.33 32.71 -13.79
#